data_0c7fa59d50d0b8ad7e51e0d77b9e2edd
#
_entry.id   0c7fa59d50d0b8ad7e51e0d77b9e2edd
#
_cell.length_a   1.000
_cell.length_b   1.000
_cell.length_c   1.000
_cell.angle_alpha   90.00
_cell.angle_beta   90.00
_cell.angle_gamma   90.00
#
_symmetry.space_group_name_H-M   'P 1'
#
loop_
_entity.id
_entity.type
_entity.pdbx_description
1 polymer ?
#
loop_
_entity_poly.entity_id
_entity_poly.type
_entity_poly.pdbx_seq_one_letter_code
_entity_poly.pdbx_strand_id
1 'polypeptide(L)'
;MTDDRSSTPTGDLAVPLVADAREALVFQSYERAPAIEGVYARPVRKHRAENGWFAELLRLGGGAVEGLSGAPMEVRQLSASHAVAGRINAFHIHPRRGQNELWTVLHGQLLVWLVDCRAGSATAGVRQRVVLSGEEPAQLYIPAGVAHGYRAGPEGALLVYAMDRQFDMDAPDEGRLPWDHFGSGLWEEDRG
;
A
#
# COMPACT_ATOMS: atom_id res chain seq x y z
N MET A 1 10.29 -16.61 -7.94
CA MET A 1 9.28 -17.54 -7.44
C MET A 1 7.96 -17.07 -8.01
N THR A 2 7.46 -17.76 -8.98
CA THR A 2 6.27 -17.43 -9.79
C THR A 2 5.04 -17.34 -8.89
N ASP A 3 4.27 -16.28 -9.09
CA ASP A 3 2.94 -16.07 -8.49
C ASP A 3 2.03 -17.22 -8.96
N ASP A 4 1.90 -18.25 -8.14
CA ASP A 4 1.09 -19.44 -8.43
C ASP A 4 -0.39 -19.10 -8.16
N ARG A 5 -1.02 -18.36 -9.08
CA ARG A 5 -2.47 -18.11 -9.06
C ARG A 5 -3.26 -19.05 -9.95
N SER A 6 -2.61 -20.07 -10.54
CA SER A 6 -3.27 -21.01 -11.42
C SER A 6 -3.47 -22.37 -10.73
N SER A 7 -4.59 -22.56 -10.07
CA SER A 7 -5.11 -23.91 -9.87
C SER A 7 -5.79 -24.36 -11.17
N THR A 8 -5.15 -25.28 -11.88
CA THR A 8 -5.80 -26.00 -12.99
C THR A 8 -7.07 -26.67 -12.43
N PRO A 9 -8.24 -26.48 -13.06
CA PRO A 9 -9.49 -27.08 -12.57
C PRO A 9 -9.38 -28.59 -12.63
N THR A 10 -9.36 -29.27 -11.46
CA THR A 10 -9.41 -30.73 -11.33
C THR A 10 -10.84 -31.27 -11.29
N GLY A 11 -11.86 -30.43 -11.53
CA GLY A 11 -13.26 -30.80 -11.51
C GLY A 11 -13.90 -30.86 -12.90
N ASP A 12 -14.96 -31.67 -13.05
CA ASP A 12 -15.78 -31.67 -14.24
C ASP A 12 -16.47 -30.32 -14.42
N LEU A 13 -16.28 -29.72 -15.60
CA LEU A 13 -16.99 -28.49 -15.97
C LEU A 13 -18.43 -28.84 -16.37
N ALA A 14 -19.40 -28.17 -15.78
CA ALA A 14 -20.81 -28.34 -16.14
C ALA A 14 -21.10 -27.87 -17.57
N VAL A 15 -20.28 -26.97 -18.11
CA VAL A 15 -20.39 -26.50 -19.52
C VAL A 15 -19.15 -26.99 -20.27
N PRO A 16 -19.35 -27.77 -21.37
CA PRO A 16 -18.24 -28.18 -22.21
C PRO A 16 -17.61 -26.96 -22.91
N LEU A 17 -16.29 -26.85 -22.83
CA LEU A 17 -15.53 -25.80 -23.50
C LEU A 17 -14.73 -26.35 -24.67
N VAL A 18 -14.47 -25.52 -25.66
CA VAL A 18 -13.51 -25.84 -26.73
C VAL A 18 -12.11 -25.99 -26.14
N ALA A 19 -11.24 -26.76 -26.83
CA ALA A 19 -9.96 -27.19 -26.24
C ALA A 19 -9.08 -26.03 -25.81
N ASP A 20 -8.90 -25.02 -26.63
CA ASP A 20 -8.07 -23.83 -26.36
C ASP A 20 -8.57 -23.00 -25.16
N ALA A 21 -9.88 -22.82 -25.05
CA ALA A 21 -10.49 -22.14 -23.91
C ALA A 21 -10.35 -22.96 -22.61
N ARG A 22 -10.45 -24.29 -22.70
CA ARG A 22 -10.26 -25.16 -21.53
C ARG A 22 -8.81 -25.16 -21.03
N GLU A 23 -7.86 -25.13 -21.95
CA GLU A 23 -6.42 -25.08 -21.63
C GLU A 23 -6.01 -23.74 -21.02
N ALA A 24 -6.62 -22.64 -21.48
CA ALA A 24 -6.36 -21.29 -20.97
C ALA A 24 -7.18 -20.94 -19.71
N LEU A 25 -8.16 -21.78 -19.31
CA LEU A 25 -9.06 -21.49 -18.21
C LEU A 25 -8.33 -21.53 -16.89
N VAL A 26 -8.45 -20.45 -16.13
CA VAL A 26 -8.05 -20.36 -14.73
C VAL A 26 -9.22 -19.90 -13.88
N PHE A 27 -9.31 -20.36 -12.65
CA PHE A 27 -10.33 -19.88 -11.70
C PHE A 27 -9.73 -18.84 -10.78
N GLN A 28 -10.46 -17.76 -10.60
CA GLN A 28 -10.08 -16.72 -9.64
C GLN A 28 -10.15 -17.27 -8.22
N SER A 29 -9.08 -17.11 -7.45
CA SER A 29 -9.06 -17.40 -6.02
C SER A 29 -9.60 -16.20 -5.23
N TYR A 30 -10.46 -16.47 -4.25
CA TYR A 30 -10.97 -15.48 -3.31
C TYR A 30 -10.36 -15.67 -1.90
N GLU A 31 -9.19 -16.27 -1.84
CA GLU A 31 -8.48 -16.38 -0.58
C GLU A 31 -8.12 -15.00 -0.03
N ARG A 32 -8.05 -14.95 1.31
CA ARG A 32 -7.68 -13.70 1.99
C ARG A 32 -6.25 -13.31 1.61
N ALA A 33 -6.09 -12.11 1.10
CA ALA A 33 -4.77 -11.57 0.76
C ALA A 33 -3.85 -11.58 1.99
N PRO A 34 -2.55 -11.86 1.80
CA PRO A 34 -1.56 -11.77 2.87
C PRO A 34 -1.60 -10.40 3.56
N ALA A 35 -1.51 -10.39 4.88
CA ALA A 35 -1.49 -9.17 5.68
C ALA A 35 -0.23 -9.12 6.54
N ILE A 36 0.38 -7.94 6.62
CA ILE A 36 1.55 -7.67 7.46
C ILE A 36 1.08 -7.23 8.84
N GLU A 37 1.67 -7.79 9.88
CA GLU A 37 1.36 -7.43 11.26
C GLU A 37 1.59 -5.92 11.52
N GLY A 38 0.56 -5.27 12.05
CA GLY A 38 0.56 -3.84 12.35
C GLY A 38 0.26 -2.93 11.15
N VAL A 39 0.21 -3.45 9.92
CA VAL A 39 -0.29 -2.69 8.76
C VAL A 39 -1.81 -2.75 8.72
N TYR A 40 -2.44 -1.61 8.60
CA TYR A 40 -3.88 -1.53 8.40
C TYR A 40 -4.28 -0.27 7.63
N ALA A 41 -5.45 -0.30 7.01
CA ALA A 41 -6.07 0.87 6.41
C ALA A 41 -7.39 1.19 7.13
N ARG A 42 -7.66 2.49 7.32
CA ARG A 42 -8.94 2.98 7.83
C ARG A 42 -9.56 3.95 6.83
N PRO A 43 -10.89 3.92 6.63
CA PRO A 43 -11.53 4.82 5.69
C PRO A 43 -11.46 6.27 6.18
N VAL A 44 -11.29 7.21 5.26
CA VAL A 44 -11.45 8.64 5.48
C VAL A 44 -12.82 9.07 4.96
N ARG A 45 -13.67 9.57 5.85
CA ARG A 45 -15.01 9.97 5.48
C ARG A 45 -15.00 11.29 4.71
N LYS A 46 -15.51 11.25 3.47
CA LYS A 46 -15.84 12.45 2.70
C LYS A 46 -17.24 12.93 3.04
N HIS A 47 -17.36 14.17 3.44
CA HIS A 47 -18.63 14.87 3.61
C HIS A 47 -18.91 15.63 2.33
N ARG A 48 -19.80 15.10 1.49
CA ARG A 48 -20.16 15.70 0.20
C ARG A 48 -21.02 16.95 0.41
N ALA A 49 -20.74 17.97 -0.39
CA ALA A 49 -21.51 19.18 -0.53
C ALA A 49 -21.89 19.38 -1.99
N GLU A 50 -22.72 20.39 -2.29
CA GLU A 50 -23.18 20.68 -3.66
C GLU A 50 -22.00 20.87 -4.65
N ASN A 51 -20.96 21.59 -4.23
CA ASN A 51 -19.82 21.98 -5.08
C ASN A 51 -18.50 21.36 -4.64
N GLY A 52 -18.52 20.21 -3.96
CA GLY A 52 -17.30 19.55 -3.52
C GLY A 52 -17.47 18.64 -2.32
N TRP A 53 -16.42 18.50 -1.55
CA TRP A 53 -16.41 17.67 -0.35
C TRP A 53 -15.42 18.20 0.67
N PHE A 54 -15.66 17.85 1.93
CA PHE A 54 -14.73 18.05 3.05
C PHE A 54 -14.35 16.69 3.63
N ALA A 55 -13.10 16.53 4.03
CA ALA A 55 -12.64 15.36 4.78
C ALA A 55 -11.63 15.80 5.86
N GLU A 56 -11.84 15.33 7.07
CA GLU A 56 -10.84 15.46 8.13
C GLU A 56 -9.82 14.33 7.97
N LEU A 57 -8.56 14.67 7.73
CA LEU A 57 -7.51 13.69 7.56
C LEU A 57 -6.93 13.26 8.90
N LEU A 58 -6.65 14.21 9.79
CA LEU A 58 -6.05 13.94 11.09
C LEU A 58 -6.74 14.74 12.17
N ARG A 59 -6.95 14.09 13.31
CA ARG A 59 -7.23 14.77 14.57
C ARG A 59 -6.15 14.39 15.56
N LEU A 60 -5.60 15.39 16.26
CA LEU A 60 -4.50 15.19 17.20
C LEU A 60 -4.99 15.46 18.62
N GLY A 61 -4.84 14.46 19.49
CA GLY A 61 -5.01 14.59 20.92
C GLY A 61 -3.67 14.47 21.63
N GLY A 62 -3.23 15.52 22.32
CA GLY A 62 -1.91 15.52 22.98
C GLY A 62 -0.72 15.33 22.03
N GLY A 63 -0.87 15.68 20.74
CA GLY A 63 0.16 15.48 19.72
C GLY A 63 0.11 14.14 18.99
N ALA A 64 -0.65 13.19 19.49
CA ALA A 64 -0.84 11.87 18.84
C ALA A 64 -2.08 11.85 17.95
N VAL A 65 -2.04 11.02 16.91
CA VAL A 65 -3.19 10.81 16.01
C VAL A 65 -4.28 10.03 16.74
N GLU A 66 -5.47 10.61 16.81
CA GLU A 66 -6.63 9.93 17.40
C GLU A 66 -7.17 8.81 16.51
N GLY A 67 -7.68 7.76 17.15
CA GLY A 67 -8.37 6.64 16.47
C GLY A 67 -7.45 5.72 15.67
N LEU A 68 -6.14 5.74 15.89
CA LEU A 68 -5.26 4.70 15.39
C LEU A 68 -5.37 3.43 16.25
N SER A 69 -5.24 2.27 15.61
CA SER A 69 -5.11 0.99 16.30
C SER A 69 -3.67 0.77 16.72
N GLY A 70 -3.42 0.28 17.92
CA GLY A 70 -2.08 -0.02 18.41
C GLY A 70 -1.39 1.12 19.15
N ALA A 71 -0.08 1.26 18.98
CA ALA A 71 0.70 2.27 19.69
C ALA A 71 0.37 3.69 19.21
N PRO A 72 0.38 4.70 20.10
CA PRO A 72 0.19 6.09 19.72
C PRO A 72 1.25 6.54 18.69
N MET A 73 0.82 7.26 17.66
CA MET A 73 1.69 7.90 16.67
C MET A 73 1.65 9.40 16.88
N GLU A 74 2.76 9.97 17.37
CA GLU A 74 2.93 11.42 17.45
C GLU A 74 3.38 11.97 16.10
N VAL A 75 2.60 12.85 15.50
CA VAL A 75 2.99 13.47 14.22
C VAL A 75 4.09 14.49 14.43
N ARG A 76 5.20 14.29 13.77
CA ARG A 76 6.37 15.19 13.78
C ARG A 76 6.58 15.91 12.46
N GLN A 77 6.08 15.33 11.36
CA GLN A 77 6.15 15.91 10.03
C GLN A 77 4.94 15.52 9.20
N LEU A 78 4.44 16.45 8.41
CA LEU A 78 3.41 16.24 7.40
C LEU A 78 3.97 16.68 6.06
N SER A 79 3.89 15.82 5.06
CA SER A 79 4.41 16.09 3.72
C SER A 79 3.39 15.72 2.67
N ALA A 80 3.55 16.29 1.49
CA ALA A 80 2.80 15.92 0.31
C ALA A 80 3.75 15.65 -0.85
N SER A 81 3.40 14.67 -1.69
CA SER A 81 4.11 14.41 -2.93
C SER A 81 3.13 14.19 -4.07
N HIS A 82 3.52 14.68 -5.25
CA HIS A 82 2.80 14.43 -6.50
C HIS A 82 3.58 13.42 -7.34
N ALA A 83 2.88 12.41 -7.83
CA ALA A 83 3.43 11.41 -8.73
C ALA A 83 2.72 11.52 -10.08
N VAL A 84 3.48 11.64 -11.16
CA VAL A 84 2.94 11.56 -12.53
C VAL A 84 2.47 10.13 -12.84
N ALA A 85 1.61 9.97 -13.84
CA ALA A 85 1.11 8.68 -14.28
C ALA A 85 2.23 7.65 -14.47
N GLY A 86 2.01 6.43 -13.97
CA GLY A 86 2.92 5.30 -14.10
C GLY A 86 4.22 5.38 -13.29
N ARG A 87 4.47 6.48 -12.56
CA ARG A 87 5.70 6.60 -11.75
C ARG A 87 5.77 5.49 -10.71
N ILE A 88 6.88 4.76 -10.70
CA ILE A 88 7.28 3.87 -9.61
C ILE A 88 8.21 4.65 -8.66
N ASN A 89 7.92 4.61 -7.37
CA ASN A 89 8.77 5.13 -6.31
C ASN A 89 8.86 4.08 -5.21
N ALA A 90 9.92 3.28 -5.22
CA ALA A 90 10.08 2.08 -4.38
C ALA A 90 11.56 1.69 -4.26
N PHE A 91 11.93 0.93 -3.27
CA PHE A 91 11.26 0.75 -1.98
C PHE A 91 11.97 1.61 -0.94
N HIS A 92 11.21 2.31 -0.12
CA HIS A 92 11.73 3.09 1.00
C HIS A 92 11.66 2.26 2.27
N ILE A 93 12.60 2.50 3.18
CA ILE A 93 12.64 1.92 4.53
C ILE A 93 13.47 2.83 5.42
N HIS A 94 13.12 2.91 6.70
CA HIS A 94 13.78 3.78 7.68
C HIS A 94 14.44 2.94 8.79
N PRO A 95 15.64 2.36 8.55
CA PRO A 95 16.19 1.31 9.41
C PRO A 95 16.99 1.82 10.61
N ARG A 96 17.44 3.10 10.62
CA ARG A 96 18.34 3.62 11.68
C ARG A 96 17.57 4.09 12.91
N ARG A 97 16.47 4.82 12.72
CA ARG A 97 15.69 5.42 13.81
C ARG A 97 14.29 4.85 13.90
N GLY A 98 13.88 4.14 12.86
CA GLY A 98 12.53 3.67 12.69
C GLY A 98 11.55 4.83 12.48
N GLN A 99 10.64 4.70 11.53
CA GLN A 99 9.61 5.70 11.24
C GLN A 99 8.30 5.01 10.94
N ASN A 100 7.26 5.43 11.62
CA ASN A 100 5.89 5.06 11.28
C ASN A 100 5.31 6.12 10.36
N GLU A 101 4.50 5.68 9.40
CA GLU A 101 3.89 6.55 8.40
C GLU A 101 2.39 6.33 8.31
N LEU A 102 1.68 7.39 7.96
CA LEU A 102 0.24 7.36 7.71
C LEU A 102 -0.02 8.03 6.35
N TRP A 103 -0.34 7.22 5.35
CA TRP A 103 -0.52 7.67 3.96
C TRP A 103 -1.99 7.88 3.61
N THR A 104 -2.27 8.97 2.88
CA THR A 104 -3.61 9.25 2.34
C THR A 104 -3.48 9.79 0.92
N VAL A 105 -4.12 9.16 -0.05
CA VAL A 105 -4.22 9.66 -1.42
C VAL A 105 -5.44 10.57 -1.51
N LEU A 106 -5.24 11.81 -2.00
CA LEU A 106 -6.30 12.80 -2.16
C LEU A 106 -6.78 12.95 -3.60
N HIS A 107 -5.94 12.58 -4.58
CA HIS A 107 -6.26 12.58 -6.00
C HIS A 107 -5.54 11.43 -6.70
N GLY A 108 -6.18 10.86 -7.71
CA GLY A 108 -5.65 9.73 -8.46
C GLY A 108 -5.59 8.44 -7.64
N GLN A 109 -4.63 7.58 -7.97
CA GLN A 109 -4.53 6.25 -7.40
C GLN A 109 -3.07 5.81 -7.24
N LEU A 110 -2.78 5.09 -6.16
CA LEU A 110 -1.52 4.40 -5.93
C LEU A 110 -1.76 2.90 -5.76
N LEU A 111 -1.06 2.10 -6.52
CA LEU A 111 -0.81 0.70 -6.21
C LEU A 111 0.38 0.65 -5.25
N VAL A 112 0.14 0.33 -3.99
CA VAL A 112 1.15 0.28 -2.94
C VAL A 112 1.56 -1.16 -2.69
N TRP A 113 2.87 -1.40 -2.65
CA TRP A 113 3.44 -2.65 -2.16
C TRP A 113 4.20 -2.41 -0.87
N LEU A 114 3.93 -3.29 0.08
CA LEU A 114 4.54 -3.33 1.41
C LEU A 114 5.25 -4.67 1.57
N VAL A 115 6.42 -4.66 2.20
CA VAL A 115 7.17 -5.88 2.52
C VAL A 115 7.66 -5.80 3.96
N ASP A 116 7.32 -6.80 4.76
CA ASP A 116 7.80 -6.87 6.14
C ASP A 116 9.27 -7.26 6.20
N CYS A 117 10.13 -6.28 6.49
CA CYS A 117 11.57 -6.46 6.61
C CYS A 117 12.04 -6.59 8.06
N ARG A 118 11.12 -6.70 9.03
CA ARG A 118 11.44 -6.81 10.46
C ARG A 118 11.91 -8.22 10.80
N ALA A 119 13.16 -8.33 11.23
CA ALA A 119 13.66 -9.60 11.75
C ALA A 119 12.88 -9.99 13.03
N GLY A 120 12.35 -11.20 13.07
CA GLY A 120 11.57 -11.71 14.20
C GLY A 120 10.07 -11.35 14.20
N SER A 121 9.57 -10.62 13.19
CA SER A 121 8.13 -10.45 12.96
C SER A 121 7.48 -11.78 12.58
N ALA A 122 6.26 -12.03 13.07
CA ALA A 122 5.46 -13.19 12.67
C ALA A 122 5.13 -13.17 11.16
N THR A 123 5.20 -12.00 10.53
CA THR A 123 4.95 -11.80 9.10
C THR A 123 6.22 -11.43 8.32
N ALA A 124 7.41 -11.72 8.85
CA ALA A 124 8.67 -11.43 8.16
C ALA A 124 8.69 -11.99 6.73
N GLY A 125 9.01 -11.15 5.74
CA GLY A 125 9.03 -11.50 4.31
C GLY A 125 7.66 -11.50 3.62
N VAL A 126 6.57 -11.33 4.36
CA VAL A 126 5.22 -11.19 3.76
C VAL A 126 5.16 -9.93 2.91
N ARG A 127 4.55 -10.06 1.73
CA ARG A 127 4.26 -8.96 0.80
C ARG A 127 2.76 -8.68 0.83
N GLN A 128 2.41 -7.42 0.94
CA GLN A 128 1.01 -6.98 0.97
C GLN A 128 0.78 -5.91 -0.08
N ARG A 129 -0.25 -6.10 -0.91
CA ARG A 129 -0.72 -5.13 -1.89
C ARG A 129 -1.87 -4.32 -1.32
N VAL A 130 -1.83 -3.01 -1.51
CA VAL A 130 -2.90 -2.10 -1.12
C VAL A 130 -3.13 -1.11 -2.25
N VAL A 131 -4.40 -0.85 -2.59
CA VAL A 131 -4.77 0.23 -3.50
C VAL A 131 -5.27 1.40 -2.68
N LEU A 132 -4.65 2.57 -2.85
CA LEU A 132 -5.11 3.83 -2.28
C LEU A 132 -5.68 4.71 -3.39
N SER A 133 -6.85 5.28 -3.18
CA SER A 133 -7.55 6.11 -4.17
C SER A 133 -8.04 7.41 -3.54
N GLY A 134 -7.97 8.50 -4.31
CA GLY A 134 -8.60 9.76 -3.95
C GLY A 134 -10.12 9.73 -4.04
N GLU A 135 -10.72 8.78 -4.77
CA GLU A 135 -12.17 8.62 -4.86
C GLU A 135 -12.75 8.08 -3.54
N GLU A 136 -12.14 7.03 -3.00
CA GLU A 136 -12.48 6.41 -1.72
C GLU A 136 -11.26 6.46 -0.79
N PRO A 137 -10.96 7.64 -0.22
CA PRO A 137 -9.72 7.80 0.51
C PRO A 137 -9.70 6.94 1.78
N ALA A 138 -8.56 6.30 1.98
CA ALA A 138 -8.23 5.58 3.19
C ALA A 138 -6.87 6.05 3.71
N GLN A 139 -6.68 5.91 5.01
CA GLN A 139 -5.38 6.10 5.65
C GLN A 139 -4.72 4.76 5.85
N LEU A 140 -3.59 4.56 5.19
CA LEU A 140 -2.75 3.38 5.33
C LEU A 140 -1.68 3.66 6.39
N TYR A 141 -1.73 2.92 7.50
CA TYR A 141 -0.69 2.93 8.52
C TYR A 141 0.39 1.92 8.17
N ILE A 142 1.64 2.39 8.15
CA ILE A 142 2.83 1.61 7.82
C ILE A 142 3.78 1.67 9.02
N PRO A 143 3.97 0.57 9.76
CA PRO A 143 4.87 0.54 10.91
C PRO A 143 6.33 0.56 10.48
N ALA A 144 7.18 1.04 11.38
CA ALA A 144 8.62 1.03 11.20
C ALA A 144 9.15 -0.37 10.84
N GLY A 145 10.11 -0.44 9.91
CA GLY A 145 10.70 -1.68 9.42
C GLY A 145 9.92 -2.39 8.31
N VAL A 146 8.78 -1.84 7.89
CA VAL A 146 8.07 -2.29 6.69
C VAL A 146 8.55 -1.46 5.49
N ALA A 147 9.21 -2.13 4.54
CA ALA A 147 9.58 -1.50 3.27
C ALA A 147 8.33 -1.20 2.45
N HIS A 148 8.28 -0.03 1.83
CA HIS A 148 7.11 0.44 1.11
C HIS A 148 7.46 1.17 -0.18
N GLY A 149 6.57 1.05 -1.14
CA GLY A 149 6.70 1.73 -2.43
C GLY A 149 5.37 1.73 -3.17
N TYR A 150 5.31 2.50 -4.25
CA TYR A 150 4.09 2.60 -5.04
C TYR A 150 4.35 2.73 -6.54
N ARG A 151 3.35 2.36 -7.32
CA ARG A 151 3.16 2.78 -8.72
C ARG A 151 1.92 3.67 -8.80
N ALA A 152 2.07 4.84 -9.43
CA ALA A 152 0.96 5.74 -9.65
C ALA A 152 0.05 5.24 -10.80
N GLY A 153 -1.25 5.42 -10.63
CA GLY A 153 -2.25 5.10 -11.64
C GLY A 153 -2.21 6.04 -12.86
N PRO A 154 -3.16 5.88 -13.81
CA PRO A 154 -3.15 6.60 -15.09
C PRO A 154 -3.33 8.12 -14.96
N GLU A 155 -3.90 8.60 -13.86
CA GLU A 155 -4.07 10.04 -13.58
C GLU A 155 -2.95 10.60 -12.67
N GLY A 156 -1.94 9.77 -12.36
CA GLY A 156 -0.99 10.10 -11.32
C GLY A 156 -1.60 9.99 -9.94
N ALA A 157 -1.00 10.66 -8.95
CA ALA A 157 -1.56 10.72 -7.60
C ALA A 157 -1.02 11.92 -6.81
N LEU A 158 -1.85 12.42 -5.90
CA LEU A 158 -1.45 13.33 -4.83
C LEU A 158 -1.51 12.56 -3.50
N LEU A 159 -0.34 12.27 -2.94
CA LEU A 159 -0.17 11.59 -1.66
C LEU A 159 0.14 12.63 -0.57
N VAL A 160 -0.61 12.58 0.52
CA VAL A 160 -0.29 13.27 1.78
C VAL A 160 0.09 12.21 2.81
N TYR A 161 1.19 12.42 3.53
CA TYR A 161 1.67 11.47 4.51
C TYR A 161 2.20 12.14 5.76
N ALA A 162 1.76 11.63 6.90
CA ALA A 162 2.22 12.04 8.23
C ALA A 162 3.24 11.03 8.74
N MET A 163 4.26 11.53 9.45
CA MET A 163 5.36 10.73 9.99
C MET A 163 5.60 11.07 11.45
N ASP A 164 6.05 10.11 12.24
CA ASP A 164 6.44 10.30 13.65
C ASP A 164 7.91 10.69 13.81
N ARG A 165 8.60 10.94 12.71
CA ARG A 165 9.97 11.47 12.65
C ARG A 165 10.03 12.67 11.71
N GLN A 166 11.01 13.54 11.95
CA GLN A 166 11.36 14.61 11.02
C GLN A 166 12.51 14.16 10.11
N PHE A 167 12.45 14.58 8.86
CA PHE A 167 13.58 14.45 7.96
C PHE A 167 14.77 15.27 8.48
N ASP A 168 15.94 14.68 8.44
CA ASP A 168 17.19 15.27 8.88
C ASP A 168 18.18 15.19 7.71
N MET A 169 18.57 16.33 7.17
CA MET A 169 19.50 16.40 6.04
C MET A 169 20.91 15.95 6.38
N ASP A 170 21.33 16.16 7.62
CA ASP A 170 22.70 15.85 8.06
C ASP A 170 22.84 14.35 8.42
N ALA A 171 21.73 13.72 8.80
CA ALA A 171 21.68 12.31 9.17
C ALA A 171 20.42 11.62 8.60
N PRO A 172 20.26 11.51 7.28
CA PRO A 172 19.05 10.96 6.68
C PRO A 172 18.88 9.48 7.04
N ASP A 173 17.66 9.13 7.45
CA ASP A 173 17.22 7.76 7.65
C ASP A 173 16.27 7.33 6.52
N GLU A 174 16.70 7.53 5.30
CA GLU A 174 15.95 7.13 4.10
C GLU A 174 16.73 6.07 3.34
N GLY A 175 16.54 4.82 3.76
CA GLY A 175 17.08 3.66 3.06
C GLY A 175 16.27 3.37 1.81
N ARG A 176 16.94 2.86 0.78
CA ARG A 176 16.31 2.44 -0.47
C ARG A 176 16.76 1.04 -0.85
N LEU A 177 15.79 0.18 -1.16
CA LEU A 177 16.03 -1.06 -1.87
C LEU A 177 15.70 -0.85 -3.36
N PRO A 178 16.37 -1.54 -4.28
CA PRO A 178 16.02 -1.48 -5.70
C PRO A 178 14.51 -1.73 -5.92
N TRP A 179 13.93 -1.02 -6.88
CA TRP A 179 12.48 -1.11 -7.18
C TRP A 179 12.03 -2.53 -7.55
N ASP A 180 12.93 -3.33 -8.09
CA ASP A 180 12.73 -4.71 -8.51
C ASP A 180 13.27 -5.75 -7.51
N HIS A 181 13.79 -5.31 -6.35
CA HIS A 181 14.39 -6.19 -5.34
C HIS A 181 13.48 -7.35 -4.92
N PHE A 182 12.19 -7.09 -4.81
CA PHE A 182 11.19 -8.10 -4.48
C PHE A 182 10.49 -8.69 -5.70
N GLY A 183 10.94 -8.37 -6.91
CA GLY A 183 10.40 -8.82 -8.19
C GLY A 183 9.78 -7.68 -8.99
N SER A 184 10.17 -7.55 -10.25
CA SER A 184 9.67 -6.51 -11.17
C SER A 184 8.18 -6.68 -11.47
N GLY A 185 7.67 -7.92 -11.49
CA GLY A 185 6.27 -8.24 -11.76
C GLY A 185 5.26 -7.64 -10.75
N LEU A 186 5.73 -7.18 -9.56
CA LEU A 186 4.87 -6.48 -8.61
C LEU A 186 4.23 -5.21 -9.20
N TRP A 187 4.89 -4.60 -10.19
CA TRP A 187 4.50 -3.31 -10.77
C TRP A 187 3.74 -3.45 -12.08
N GLU A 188 3.53 -4.67 -12.55
CA GLU A 188 2.74 -4.93 -13.74
C GLU A 188 1.25 -4.66 -13.50
N GLU A 189 0.54 -4.35 -14.59
CA GLU A 189 -0.90 -4.21 -14.53
C GLU A 189 -1.55 -5.58 -14.36
N ASP A 190 -2.51 -5.63 -13.46
CA ASP A 190 -3.40 -6.78 -13.35
C ASP A 190 -4.33 -6.78 -14.59
N ARG A 191 -4.21 -7.81 -15.40
CA ARG A 191 -5.00 -7.95 -16.63
C ARG A 191 -6.09 -9.02 -16.53
N GLY A 192 -6.35 -9.53 -15.32
CA GLY A 192 -7.32 -10.59 -15.08
C GLY A 192 -6.71 -11.97 -14.99
#